data_fe39427ec83d99dbb76affec7326d7e7
#
_entry.id   fe39427ec83d99dbb76affec7326d7e7
#
_cell.length_a   1.000
_cell.length_b   1.000
_cell.length_c   1.000
_cell.angle_alpha   90.00
_cell.angle_beta   90.00
_cell.angle_gamma   90.00
#
_symmetry.space_group_name_H-M   'P 1'
#
loop_
_entity.id
_entity.type
_entity.pdbx_description
1 polymer ?
#
loop_
_entity_poly.entity_id
_entity_poly.type
_entity_poly.pdbx_seq_one_letter_code
_entity_poly.pdbx_strand_id
1 'polypeptide(L)'
;MQASSEYKVLADEILTGVVTQTKIGSIVKDLVLIVMFACVMALCAQIVIKLPGTVVPITGQTFGVLLAGGTLGSKRAPLSMLLYMLIGMLGVGVFAPAVADVNEFGSLHAILPWAGSDGLVWSIPTGGYIVGFIFASWIIGRLAEKGWDRKPKI
;
A
#
# COMPACT_ATOMS: atom_id res chain seq x y z
N MET A 1 -0.39 16.67 32.54
CA MET A 1 -0.84 15.78 31.45
C MET A 1 -0.86 16.60 30.17
N GLN A 2 0.21 16.56 29.38
CA GLN A 2 0.23 17.22 28.08
C GLN A 2 -0.61 16.34 27.12
N ALA A 3 -1.69 16.90 26.59
CA ALA A 3 -2.42 16.31 25.50
C ALA A 3 -1.42 16.07 24.36
N SER A 4 -1.22 14.83 23.98
CA SER A 4 -0.44 14.47 22.79
C SER A 4 -1.15 15.10 21.60
N SER A 5 -0.57 16.14 21.03
CA SER A 5 -1.04 16.69 19.77
C SER A 5 -0.86 15.59 18.72
N GLU A 6 -1.93 14.88 18.39
CA GLU A 6 -1.94 13.99 17.23
C GLU A 6 -1.66 14.86 16.01
N TYR A 7 -0.56 14.60 15.34
CA TYR A 7 -0.22 15.29 14.10
C TYR A 7 -1.20 14.85 13.02
N LYS A 8 -1.75 15.81 12.29
CA LYS A 8 -2.58 15.51 11.13
C LYS A 8 -1.74 14.82 10.08
N VAL A 9 -2.25 13.72 9.52
CA VAL A 9 -1.60 13.05 8.39
C VAL A 9 -1.69 13.91 7.14
N LEU A 10 -0.75 13.71 6.21
CA LEU A 10 -0.57 14.57 5.04
C LEU A 10 -1.85 14.66 4.19
N ALA A 11 -2.61 13.56 4.06
CA ALA A 11 -3.87 13.53 3.35
C ALA A 11 -4.95 14.46 3.96
N ASP A 12 -4.98 14.57 5.29
CA ASP A 12 -5.92 15.48 5.96
C ASP A 12 -5.49 16.94 5.85
N GLU A 13 -4.19 17.22 5.79
CA GLU A 13 -3.65 18.57 5.66
C GLU A 13 -3.90 19.14 4.25
N ILE A 14 -3.68 18.33 3.20
CA ILE A 14 -3.89 18.76 1.80
C ILE A 14 -5.38 18.90 1.48
N LEU A 15 -6.24 18.03 1.99
CA LEU A 15 -7.65 17.98 1.63
C LEU A 15 -8.57 18.77 2.59
N THR A 16 -8.02 19.45 3.58
CA THR A 16 -8.82 20.27 4.52
C THR A 16 -9.59 21.39 3.81
N GLY A 17 -9.18 21.79 2.61
CA GLY A 17 -9.81 22.87 1.83
C GLY A 17 -10.93 22.44 0.88
N VAL A 18 -11.09 21.14 0.61
CA VAL A 18 -11.87 20.71 -0.56
C VAL A 18 -13.28 20.18 -0.25
N VAL A 19 -13.53 19.48 0.87
CA VAL A 19 -14.85 18.82 1.09
C VAL A 19 -15.16 18.58 2.57
N THR A 20 -15.36 19.53 3.45
CA THR A 20 -15.53 19.11 4.84
C THR A 20 -16.61 19.81 5.67
N GLN A 21 -17.72 20.16 5.07
CA GLN A 21 -18.85 20.69 5.87
C GLN A 21 -19.91 19.63 6.26
N THR A 22 -19.85 18.42 5.67
CA THR A 22 -20.86 17.37 5.96
C THR A 22 -20.20 16.03 6.30
N LYS A 23 -20.84 15.24 7.18
CA LYS A 23 -20.40 13.86 7.50
C LYS A 23 -20.26 12.97 6.25
N ILE A 24 -21.15 13.16 5.28
CA ILE A 24 -21.15 12.42 4.02
C ILE A 24 -19.90 12.76 3.21
N GLY A 25 -19.53 14.03 3.11
CA GLY A 25 -18.32 14.46 2.42
C GLY A 25 -17.03 13.88 3.01
N SER A 26 -16.97 13.74 4.33
CA SER A 26 -15.84 13.09 5.00
C SER A 26 -15.71 11.60 4.64
N ILE A 27 -16.84 10.87 4.64
CA ILE A 27 -16.86 9.43 4.29
C ILE A 27 -16.47 9.23 2.82
N VAL A 28 -17.01 10.04 1.93
CA VAL A 28 -16.66 9.97 0.49
C VAL A 28 -15.18 10.25 0.26
N LYS A 29 -14.61 11.24 0.93
CA LYS A 29 -13.18 11.55 0.88
C LYS A 29 -12.35 10.33 1.33
N ASP A 30 -12.69 9.73 2.46
CA ASP A 30 -11.97 8.57 3.00
C ASP A 30 -12.03 7.38 2.05
N LEU A 31 -13.21 7.12 1.48
CA LEU A 31 -13.40 6.04 0.50
C LEU A 31 -12.57 6.27 -0.77
N VAL A 32 -12.58 7.48 -1.31
CA VAL A 32 -11.78 7.83 -2.49
C VAL A 32 -10.30 7.64 -2.23
N LEU A 33 -9.80 8.08 -1.06
CA LEU A 33 -8.41 7.90 -0.68
C LEU A 33 -8.03 6.41 -0.55
N ILE A 34 -8.88 5.61 0.07
CA ILE A 34 -8.68 4.16 0.22
C ILE A 34 -8.59 3.49 -1.15
N VAL A 35 -9.52 3.78 -2.05
CA VAL A 35 -9.53 3.21 -3.41
C VAL A 35 -8.31 3.69 -4.20
N MET A 36 -8.00 4.98 -4.16
CA MET A 36 -6.84 5.54 -4.86
C MET A 36 -5.53 4.86 -4.43
N PHE A 37 -5.33 4.67 -3.14
CA PHE A 37 -4.11 4.02 -2.66
C PHE A 37 -4.09 2.51 -2.89
N ALA A 38 -5.24 1.84 -2.98
CA ALA A 38 -5.30 0.46 -3.46
C ALA A 38 -4.86 0.36 -4.93
N CYS A 39 -5.25 1.34 -5.78
CA CYS A 39 -4.76 1.43 -7.15
C CYS A 39 -3.25 1.74 -7.22
N VAL A 40 -2.76 2.67 -6.41
CA VAL A 40 -1.31 2.94 -6.30
C VAL A 40 -0.56 1.68 -5.91
N MET A 41 -1.09 0.91 -4.96
CA MET A 41 -0.48 -0.37 -4.56
C MET A 41 -0.45 -1.38 -5.70
N ALA A 42 -1.52 -1.48 -6.49
CA ALA A 42 -1.57 -2.33 -7.68
C ALA A 42 -0.54 -1.91 -8.74
N LEU A 43 -0.35 -0.60 -8.96
CA LEU A 43 0.70 -0.08 -9.84
C LEU A 43 2.10 -0.41 -9.31
N CYS A 44 2.35 -0.22 -8.02
CA CYS A 44 3.61 -0.57 -7.38
C CYS A 44 3.91 -2.08 -7.46
N ALA A 45 2.88 -2.93 -7.45
CA ALA A 45 3.01 -4.37 -7.60
C ALA A 45 3.51 -4.79 -8.99
N GLN A 46 3.25 -3.97 -10.03
CA GLN A 46 3.73 -4.25 -11.38
C GLN A 46 5.22 -3.95 -11.56
N ILE A 47 5.82 -3.13 -10.68
CA ILE A 47 7.27 -2.87 -10.72
C ILE A 47 7.97 -4.04 -10.03
N VAL A 48 8.57 -4.92 -10.83
CA VAL A 48 9.14 -6.20 -10.39
C VAL A 48 10.56 -6.35 -10.92
N ILE A 49 11.48 -6.68 -10.02
CA ILE A 49 12.87 -7.06 -10.35
C ILE A 49 13.01 -8.53 -9.97
N LYS A 50 13.26 -9.36 -10.97
CA LYS A 50 13.46 -10.80 -10.76
C LYS A 50 14.89 -11.07 -10.28
N LEU A 51 15.02 -11.85 -9.23
CA LEU A 51 16.30 -12.26 -8.66
C LEU A 51 16.56 -13.74 -8.92
N PRO A 52 17.83 -14.14 -9.14
CA PRO A 52 18.15 -15.55 -9.34
C PRO A 52 17.94 -16.33 -8.05
N GLY A 53 17.47 -17.56 -8.18
CA GLY A 53 17.38 -18.50 -7.07
C GLY A 53 16.25 -18.22 -6.06
N THR A 54 15.35 -17.28 -6.35
CA THR A 54 14.19 -17.01 -5.49
C THR A 54 12.92 -16.88 -6.31
N VAL A 55 11.85 -17.46 -5.79
CA VAL A 55 10.49 -17.33 -6.37
C VAL A 55 9.80 -16.02 -5.98
N VAL A 56 10.40 -15.28 -5.05
CA VAL A 56 9.84 -13.99 -4.58
C VAL A 56 10.66 -12.85 -5.17
N PRO A 57 10.09 -12.07 -6.09
CA PRO A 57 10.77 -10.93 -6.69
C PRO A 57 10.82 -9.74 -5.73
N ILE A 58 11.73 -8.80 -5.99
CA ILE A 58 11.67 -7.46 -5.40
C ILE A 58 10.58 -6.67 -6.13
N THR A 59 9.68 -6.05 -5.40
CA THR A 59 8.57 -5.27 -5.97
C THR A 59 8.52 -3.86 -5.41
N GLY A 60 7.88 -2.95 -6.14
CA GLY A 60 7.58 -1.60 -5.66
C GLY A 60 6.56 -1.54 -4.52
N GLN A 61 5.95 -2.67 -4.14
CA GLN A 61 4.91 -2.73 -3.11
C GLN A 61 5.36 -2.22 -1.74
N THR A 62 6.61 -2.49 -1.35
CA THR A 62 7.16 -1.99 -0.08
C THR A 62 7.13 -0.47 -0.02
N PHE A 63 7.49 0.20 -1.12
CA PHE A 63 7.37 1.66 -1.23
C PHE A 63 5.90 2.09 -1.14
N GLY A 64 4.99 1.38 -1.83
CA GLY A 64 3.55 1.65 -1.78
C GLY A 64 2.98 1.59 -0.36
N VAL A 65 3.39 0.60 0.44
CA VAL A 65 2.98 0.44 1.85
C VAL A 65 3.49 1.59 2.73
N LEU A 66 4.76 1.98 2.58
CA LEU A 66 5.36 3.09 3.31
C LEU A 66 4.64 4.41 2.98
N LEU A 67 4.39 4.64 1.70
CA LEU A 67 3.68 5.82 1.22
C LEU A 67 2.25 5.87 1.76
N ALA A 68 1.51 4.76 1.67
CA ALA A 68 0.14 4.67 2.19
C ALA A 68 0.08 4.92 3.70
N GLY A 69 0.95 4.26 4.48
CA GLY A 69 1.02 4.45 5.93
C GLY A 69 1.32 5.89 6.31
N GLY A 70 2.36 6.49 5.70
CA GLY A 70 2.79 7.86 6.00
C GLY A 70 1.77 8.93 5.62
N THR A 71 1.02 8.71 4.53
CA THR A 71 0.07 9.71 4.00
C THR A 71 -1.36 9.57 4.53
N LEU A 72 -1.87 8.34 4.64
CA LEU A 72 -3.26 8.05 5.02
C LEU A 72 -3.47 7.88 6.53
N GLY A 73 -2.40 7.53 7.25
CA GLY A 73 -2.46 7.24 8.68
C GLY A 73 -2.95 5.83 9.02
N SER A 74 -3.05 5.56 10.33
CA SER A 74 -3.26 4.21 10.86
C SER A 74 -4.62 3.59 10.59
N LYS A 75 -5.62 4.37 10.19
CA LYS A 75 -6.97 3.87 9.94
C LYS A 75 -7.20 3.55 8.46
N ARG A 76 -6.88 4.49 7.57
CA ARG A 76 -7.16 4.39 6.12
C ARG A 76 -6.15 3.52 5.38
N ALA A 77 -4.86 3.56 5.78
CA ALA A 77 -3.83 2.79 5.11
C ALA A 77 -4.06 1.26 5.18
N PRO A 78 -4.32 0.64 6.33
CA PRO A 78 -4.62 -0.79 6.37
C PRO A 78 -5.90 -1.16 5.63
N LEU A 79 -6.92 -0.28 5.59
CA LEU A 79 -8.13 -0.51 4.79
C LEU A 79 -7.82 -0.50 3.29
N SER A 80 -6.91 0.35 2.85
CA SER A 80 -6.45 0.38 1.46
C SER A 80 -5.69 -0.90 1.09
N MET A 81 -4.83 -1.41 1.99
CA MET A 81 -4.12 -2.68 1.78
C MET A 81 -5.08 -3.88 1.79
N LEU A 82 -6.08 -3.86 2.67
CA LEU A 82 -7.12 -4.87 2.72
C LEU A 82 -7.95 -4.87 1.41
N LEU A 83 -8.34 -3.70 0.92
CA LEU A 83 -9.06 -3.58 -0.34
C LEU A 83 -8.24 -4.11 -1.51
N TYR A 84 -6.95 -3.74 -1.59
CA TYR A 84 -6.02 -4.27 -2.59
C TYR A 84 -5.96 -5.81 -2.56
N MET A 85 -5.83 -6.41 -1.37
CA MET A 85 -5.83 -7.86 -1.17
C MET A 85 -7.13 -8.49 -1.65
N LEU A 86 -8.29 -7.94 -1.30
CA LEU A 86 -9.59 -8.46 -1.70
C LEU A 86 -9.80 -8.40 -3.22
N ILE A 87 -9.39 -7.31 -3.87
CA ILE A 87 -9.48 -7.16 -5.33
C ILE A 87 -8.66 -8.26 -6.02
N GLY A 88 -7.45 -8.53 -5.57
CA GLY A 88 -6.62 -9.60 -6.13
C GLY A 88 -7.17 -11.00 -5.88
N MET A 89 -7.79 -11.24 -4.71
CA MET A 89 -8.47 -12.52 -4.41
C MET A 89 -9.74 -12.74 -5.23
N LEU A 90 -10.39 -11.67 -5.68
CA LEU A 90 -11.58 -11.74 -6.57
C LEU A 90 -11.23 -12.03 -8.03
N GLY A 91 -9.97 -12.26 -8.36
CA GLY A 91 -9.53 -12.63 -9.71
C GLY A 91 -9.11 -11.45 -10.59
N VAL A 92 -8.93 -10.26 -9.99
CA VAL A 92 -8.34 -9.14 -10.72
C VAL A 92 -6.82 -9.22 -10.58
N GLY A 93 -6.09 -9.34 -11.69
CA GLY A 93 -4.63 -9.48 -11.73
C GLY A 93 -3.87 -8.25 -11.20
N VAL A 94 -4.04 -7.92 -9.92
CA VAL A 94 -3.42 -6.74 -9.28
C VAL A 94 -2.16 -7.09 -8.48
N PHE A 95 -1.92 -8.37 -8.22
CA PHE A 95 -0.72 -8.80 -7.51
C PHE A 95 0.51 -8.74 -8.41
N ALA A 96 1.68 -8.84 -7.83
CA ALA A 96 2.93 -8.87 -8.58
C ALA A 96 2.92 -10.01 -9.62
N PRO A 97 3.48 -9.78 -10.83
CA PRO A 97 3.60 -10.82 -11.84
C PRO A 97 4.25 -12.09 -11.28
N ALA A 98 3.68 -13.24 -11.62
CA ALA A 98 4.27 -14.52 -11.26
C ALA A 98 5.63 -14.67 -11.94
N VAL A 99 6.64 -15.11 -11.20
CA VAL A 99 7.95 -15.45 -11.75
C VAL A 99 7.82 -16.83 -12.37
N ALA A 100 7.62 -16.89 -13.68
CA ALA A 100 7.44 -18.15 -14.40
C ALA A 100 8.76 -18.94 -14.54
N ASP A 101 9.90 -18.24 -14.59
CA ASP A 101 11.24 -18.85 -14.75
C ASP A 101 12.25 -18.22 -13.81
N VAL A 102 12.83 -19.04 -12.92
CA VAL A 102 13.93 -18.65 -12.03
C VAL A 102 15.25 -18.35 -12.76
N ASN A 103 15.30 -18.61 -14.06
CA ASN A 103 16.49 -18.41 -14.88
C ASN A 103 16.56 -17.02 -15.54
N GLU A 104 15.50 -16.23 -15.51
CA GLU A 104 15.51 -14.86 -16.00
C GLU A 104 16.13 -13.89 -14.98
N PHE A 105 17.46 -13.91 -14.94
CA PHE A 105 18.23 -13.04 -14.07
C PHE A 105 18.18 -11.57 -14.50
N GLY A 106 17.91 -10.67 -13.55
CA GLY A 106 18.04 -9.23 -13.76
C GLY A 106 17.00 -8.60 -14.67
N SER A 107 15.92 -9.32 -15.04
CA SER A 107 14.85 -8.73 -15.82
C SER A 107 14.00 -7.79 -14.95
N LEU A 108 13.85 -6.55 -15.41
CA LEU A 108 12.92 -5.59 -14.83
C LEU A 108 11.60 -5.67 -15.59
N HIS A 109 10.51 -6.02 -14.89
CA HIS A 109 9.18 -5.83 -15.41
C HIS A 109 8.68 -4.45 -14.98
N ALA A 110 8.34 -3.62 -15.95
CA ALA A 110 7.69 -2.34 -15.74
C ALA A 110 6.16 -2.49 -15.81
N ILE A 111 5.43 -1.43 -15.50
CA ILE A 111 3.96 -1.42 -15.41
C ILE A 111 3.26 -1.89 -16.70
N LEU A 112 3.89 -1.72 -17.84
CA LEU A 112 3.32 -2.11 -19.15
C LEU A 112 4.24 -3.08 -19.90
N PRO A 113 3.70 -4.13 -20.52
CA PRO A 113 2.29 -4.54 -20.49
C PRO A 113 1.88 -5.04 -19.10
N TRP A 114 0.62 -4.83 -18.70
CA TRP A 114 0.11 -5.31 -17.42
C TRP A 114 0.13 -6.83 -17.37
N ALA A 115 0.87 -7.39 -16.44
CA ALA A 115 1.07 -8.84 -16.30
C ALA A 115 0.83 -9.32 -14.86
N GLY A 116 -0.03 -8.63 -14.12
CA GLY A 116 -0.33 -8.94 -12.73
C GLY A 116 -0.92 -10.33 -12.56
N SER A 117 -0.66 -10.92 -11.40
CA SER A 117 -1.25 -12.18 -10.97
C SER A 117 -2.45 -11.95 -10.04
N ASP A 118 -3.24 -12.98 -9.86
CA ASP A 118 -4.40 -13.03 -8.99
C ASP A 118 -4.41 -14.35 -8.20
N GLY A 119 -5.40 -14.51 -7.35
CA GLY A 119 -5.66 -15.76 -6.63
C GLY A 119 -5.71 -15.60 -5.12
N LEU A 120 -5.84 -16.73 -4.45
CA LEU A 120 -5.93 -16.76 -2.99
C LEU A 120 -4.56 -16.45 -2.37
N VAL A 121 -4.54 -15.55 -1.40
CA VAL A 121 -3.30 -15.07 -0.76
C VAL A 121 -2.44 -16.21 -0.22
N TRP A 122 -3.05 -17.28 0.27
CA TRP A 122 -2.34 -18.47 0.78
C TRP A 122 -1.81 -19.41 -0.32
N SER A 123 -2.20 -19.22 -1.57
CA SER A 123 -1.74 -20.04 -2.71
C SER A 123 -0.60 -19.42 -3.51
N ILE A 124 -0.30 -18.15 -3.27
CA ILE A 124 0.75 -17.42 -3.99
C ILE A 124 2.00 -17.22 -3.12
N PRO A 125 3.21 -17.29 -3.70
CA PRO A 125 4.47 -17.17 -2.94
C PRO A 125 4.61 -15.84 -2.19
N THR A 126 4.00 -14.77 -2.69
CA THR A 126 4.03 -13.43 -2.12
C THR A 126 2.91 -13.16 -1.11
N GLY A 127 2.04 -14.13 -0.86
CA GLY A 127 0.83 -13.95 -0.06
C GLY A 127 1.08 -13.52 1.38
N GLY A 128 2.10 -14.07 2.03
CA GLY A 128 2.50 -13.66 3.37
C GLY A 128 2.90 -12.19 3.46
N TYR A 129 3.54 -11.65 2.42
CA TYR A 129 3.87 -10.23 2.32
C TYR A 129 2.62 -9.36 2.21
N ILE A 130 1.63 -9.78 1.41
CA ILE A 130 0.37 -9.04 1.22
C ILE A 130 -0.38 -8.91 2.55
N VAL A 131 -0.46 -9.98 3.33
CA VAL A 131 -1.02 -9.94 4.69
C VAL A 131 -0.18 -9.04 5.60
N GLY A 132 1.16 -9.15 5.53
CA GLY A 132 2.09 -8.32 6.28
C GLY A 132 1.94 -6.83 6.00
N PHE A 133 1.56 -6.43 4.79
CA PHE A 133 1.37 -5.04 4.40
C PHE A 133 0.23 -4.35 5.16
N ILE A 134 -0.81 -5.08 5.55
CA ILE A 134 -1.90 -4.55 6.37
C ILE A 134 -1.35 -4.10 7.74
N PHE A 135 -0.56 -4.96 8.39
CA PHE A 135 0.04 -4.64 9.69
C PHE A 135 1.12 -3.56 9.56
N ALA A 136 1.97 -3.66 8.54
CA ALA A 136 3.03 -2.68 8.30
C ALA A 136 2.45 -1.28 8.06
N SER A 137 1.43 -1.15 7.22
CA SER A 137 0.77 0.13 6.95
C SER A 137 0.11 0.73 8.20
N TRP A 138 -0.44 -0.12 9.08
CA TRP A 138 -0.99 0.32 10.36
C TRP A 138 0.10 0.87 11.28
N ILE A 139 1.22 0.16 11.43
CA ILE A 139 2.34 0.58 12.28
C ILE A 139 2.91 1.90 11.76
N ILE A 140 3.19 1.99 10.45
CA ILE A 140 3.73 3.19 9.82
C ILE A 140 2.77 4.37 10.00
N GLY A 141 1.46 4.14 9.80
CA GLY A 141 0.44 5.14 10.03
C GLY A 141 0.42 5.67 11.46
N ARG A 142 0.57 4.78 12.44
CA ARG A 142 0.69 5.15 13.87
C ARG A 142 1.95 5.98 14.15
N LEU A 143 3.06 5.65 13.52
CA LEU A 143 4.31 6.41 13.67
C LEU A 143 4.20 7.79 13.03
N ALA A 144 3.58 7.89 11.85
CA ALA A 144 3.31 9.15 11.17
C ALA A 144 2.38 10.07 12.00
N GLU A 145 1.30 9.53 12.56
CA GLU A 145 0.38 10.25 13.45
C GLU A 145 1.07 10.76 14.74
N LYS A 146 2.13 10.10 15.18
CA LYS A 146 2.98 10.55 16.30
C LYS A 146 4.06 11.55 15.88
N GLY A 147 4.17 11.87 14.60
CA GLY A 147 5.13 12.82 14.06
C GLY A 147 6.58 12.33 14.10
N TRP A 148 6.81 11.02 14.08
CA TRP A 148 8.17 10.44 14.09
C TRP A 148 8.93 10.72 12.78
N ASP A 149 8.21 10.94 11.70
CA ASP A 149 8.71 11.33 10.40
C ASP A 149 9.18 12.80 10.34
N ARG A 150 8.72 13.64 11.29
CA ARG A 150 8.95 15.09 11.27
C ARG A 150 9.91 15.58 12.36
N LYS A 151 10.28 14.73 13.31
CA LYS A 151 11.22 15.04 14.39
C LYS A 151 12.35 14.02 14.41
N PRO A 152 13.42 14.22 13.63
CA PRO A 152 14.64 13.47 13.88
C PRO A 152 15.12 13.82 15.29
N LYS A 153 15.05 12.86 16.19
CA LYS A 153 15.75 12.98 17.48
C LYS A 153 17.23 12.80 17.18
N ILE A 154 17.95 13.91 17.05
CA ILE A 154 19.40 13.95 17.12
C ILE A 154 19.80 13.90 18.58
#